data_e20d955e94d5ba96f5f151b44c52a2c8
#
_entry.id   e20d955e94d5ba96f5f151b44c52a2c8
#
_cell.length_a   1.000
_cell.length_b   1.000
_cell.length_c   1.000
_cell.angle_alpha   90.00
_cell.angle_beta   90.00
_cell.angle_gamma   90.00
#
_symmetry.space_group_name_H-M   'P 1'
#
loop_
_entity.id
_entity.type
_entity.pdbx_description
1 polymer ?
#
loop_
_entity_poly.entity_id
_entity_poly.type
_entity_poly.pdbx_seq_one_letter_code
_entity_poly.pdbx_strand_id
1 'polypeptide(L)'
;MLIKAATPAKPAPPAVAAAEREEPDAVPLPKDLPAYGAERALPPIRIEQRTFANGLTVWVLPREDGPPKIHYVLAVRGGLAMDPAMQPGLSSLFASLLKEGTASRDALRIAQDVQSYGGDLQSEASVDGITLYASGLASNATKLITLLSEVA
;
A
#
# COMPACT_ATOMS: atom_id res chain seq x y z
N MET A 1 28.94 37.51 -30.51
CA MET A 1 28.53 36.88 -29.23
C MET A 1 27.51 37.81 -28.57
N LEU A 2 26.23 37.57 -28.78
CA LEU A 2 25.13 38.41 -28.27
C LEU A 2 24.74 37.95 -26.91
N ILE A 3 24.99 38.76 -25.88
CA ILE A 3 24.54 38.51 -24.49
C ILE A 3 23.07 38.91 -24.43
N LYS A 4 22.19 37.93 -24.29
CA LYS A 4 20.75 38.15 -24.13
C LYS A 4 20.49 38.66 -22.69
N ALA A 5 20.00 39.90 -22.59
CA ALA A 5 19.66 40.53 -21.33
C ALA A 5 18.59 39.69 -20.60
N ALA A 6 18.84 39.42 -19.32
CA ALA A 6 17.89 38.70 -18.46
C ALA A 6 16.64 39.58 -18.24
N THR A 7 15.46 39.02 -18.43
CA THR A 7 14.19 39.64 -18.09
C THR A 7 14.12 39.90 -16.60
N PRO A 8 13.77 41.10 -16.12
CA PRO A 8 13.66 41.37 -14.70
C PRO A 8 12.58 40.46 -14.05
N ALA A 9 12.93 39.85 -12.95
CA ALA A 9 12.02 38.99 -12.18
C ALA A 9 10.82 39.81 -11.71
N LYS A 10 9.63 39.28 -11.89
CA LYS A 10 8.37 39.82 -11.36
C LYS A 10 8.50 39.99 -9.84
N PRO A 11 8.16 41.17 -9.25
CA PRO A 11 8.23 41.35 -7.81
C PRO A 11 7.36 40.30 -7.10
N ALA A 12 7.93 39.69 -6.05
CA ALA A 12 7.21 38.74 -5.22
C ALA A 12 6.00 39.42 -4.57
N PRO A 13 4.86 38.74 -4.44
CA PRO A 13 3.71 39.33 -3.74
C PRO A 13 4.13 39.67 -2.28
N PRO A 14 3.55 40.71 -1.68
CA PRO A 14 3.87 41.06 -0.32
C PRO A 14 3.61 39.91 0.61
N ALA A 15 4.58 39.62 1.48
CA ALA A 15 4.42 38.59 2.50
C ALA A 15 3.17 38.93 3.33
N VAL A 16 2.14 38.11 3.20
CA VAL A 16 0.97 38.20 4.08
C VAL A 16 1.53 37.93 5.48
N ALA A 17 1.46 38.95 6.35
CA ALA A 17 1.83 38.81 7.75
C ALA A 17 1.11 37.57 8.26
N ALA A 18 1.87 36.59 8.74
CA ALA A 18 1.32 35.41 9.38
C ALA A 18 0.46 35.93 10.53
N ALA A 19 -0.86 35.84 10.38
CA ALA A 19 -1.76 36.06 11.49
C ALA A 19 -1.29 35.10 12.59
N GLU A 20 -0.88 35.66 13.73
CA GLU A 20 -0.57 34.88 14.92
C GLU A 20 -1.78 33.99 15.18
N ARG A 21 -1.63 32.69 14.89
CA ARG A 21 -2.65 31.72 15.26
C ARG A 21 -2.60 31.67 16.78
N GLU A 22 -3.61 32.25 17.44
CA GLU A 22 -3.86 31.94 18.82
C GLU A 22 -3.90 30.41 18.94
N GLU A 23 -2.88 29.83 19.57
CA GLU A 23 -2.92 28.44 19.95
C GLU A 23 -4.14 28.26 20.85
N PRO A 24 -5.08 27.35 20.50
CA PRO A 24 -6.22 27.10 21.37
C PRO A 24 -5.67 26.74 22.75
N ASP A 25 -6.21 27.37 23.78
CA ASP A 25 -5.86 27.09 25.16
C ASP A 25 -5.74 25.59 25.38
N ALA A 26 -4.55 25.15 25.82
CA ALA A 26 -4.29 23.73 26.02
C ALA A 26 -5.33 23.19 27.01
N VAL A 27 -6.21 22.35 26.53
CA VAL A 27 -7.20 21.64 27.36
C VAL A 27 -6.38 20.92 28.45
N PRO A 28 -6.54 21.22 29.72
CA PRO A 28 -5.76 20.56 30.75
C PRO A 28 -6.04 19.07 30.73
N LEU A 29 -4.98 18.27 30.55
CA LEU A 29 -5.09 16.84 30.60
C LEU A 29 -5.69 16.41 31.95
N PRO A 30 -6.63 15.44 31.97
CA PRO A 30 -7.15 14.91 33.24
C PRO A 30 -5.98 14.50 34.14
N LYS A 31 -5.98 14.96 35.37
CA LYS A 31 -4.91 14.64 36.34
C LYS A 31 -4.90 13.15 36.70
N ASP A 32 -6.04 12.50 36.54
CA ASP A 32 -6.22 11.08 36.82
C ASP A 32 -6.42 10.34 35.49
N LEU A 33 -5.34 9.82 34.92
CA LEU A 33 -5.43 8.85 33.83
C LEU A 33 -6.08 7.58 34.36
N PRO A 34 -7.02 6.95 33.61
CA PRO A 34 -7.58 5.67 34.01
C PRO A 34 -6.44 4.68 34.23
N ALA A 35 -6.52 3.92 35.32
CA ALA A 35 -5.54 2.89 35.63
C ALA A 35 -5.41 1.94 34.44
N TYR A 36 -4.17 1.64 34.04
CA TYR A 36 -3.92 0.62 33.04
C TYR A 36 -4.54 -0.70 33.56
N GLY A 37 -5.38 -1.32 32.71
CA GLY A 37 -5.91 -2.65 33.03
C GLY A 37 -4.77 -3.68 33.20
N ALA A 38 -5.09 -4.83 33.77
CA ALA A 38 -4.13 -5.92 33.86
C ALA A 38 -3.56 -6.26 32.48
N GLU A 39 -2.25 -6.43 32.40
CA GLU A 39 -1.57 -6.83 31.18
C GLU A 39 -2.15 -8.16 30.68
N ARG A 40 -2.78 -8.14 29.51
CA ARG A 40 -3.34 -9.34 28.90
C ARG A 40 -2.28 -9.97 28.01
N ALA A 41 -1.91 -11.22 28.30
CA ALA A 41 -1.03 -11.97 27.41
C ALA A 41 -1.61 -12.02 25.98
N LEU A 42 -0.78 -11.71 24.99
CA LEU A 42 -1.17 -11.84 23.60
C LEU A 42 -1.40 -13.32 23.27
N PRO A 43 -2.48 -13.64 22.53
CA PRO A 43 -2.70 -15.03 22.12
C PRO A 43 -1.54 -15.50 21.23
N PRO A 44 -1.13 -16.77 21.31
CA PRO A 44 -0.07 -17.29 20.45
C PRO A 44 -0.48 -17.22 18.98
N ILE A 45 0.39 -16.62 18.17
CA ILE A 45 0.18 -16.56 16.72
C ILE A 45 0.56 -17.93 16.15
N ARG A 46 -0.38 -18.57 15.46
CA ARG A 46 -0.15 -19.82 14.72
C ARG A 46 0.04 -19.49 13.25
N ILE A 47 1.21 -19.79 12.71
CA ILE A 47 1.51 -19.62 11.28
C ILE A 47 1.67 -21.00 10.69
N GLU A 48 0.89 -21.30 9.65
CA GLU A 48 1.04 -22.49 8.85
C GLU A 48 1.86 -22.13 7.60
N GLN A 49 2.91 -22.93 7.33
CA GLN A 49 3.78 -22.73 6.17
C GLN A 49 3.69 -23.93 5.24
N ARG A 50 3.59 -23.65 3.94
CA ARG A 50 3.63 -24.68 2.90
C ARG A 50 4.46 -24.20 1.71
N THR A 51 5.36 -25.04 1.23
CA THR A 51 6.14 -24.79 0.00
C THR A 51 5.63 -25.74 -1.10
N PHE A 52 5.33 -25.16 -2.25
CA PHE A 52 4.87 -25.89 -3.44
C PHE A 52 6.04 -26.30 -4.32
N ALA A 53 5.81 -27.25 -5.23
CA ALA A 53 6.85 -27.77 -6.12
C ALA A 53 7.47 -26.71 -7.06
N ASN A 54 6.74 -25.64 -7.35
CA ASN A 54 7.22 -24.50 -8.13
C ASN A 54 8.07 -23.50 -7.32
N GLY A 55 8.36 -23.79 -6.04
CA GLY A 55 9.14 -22.93 -5.16
C GLY A 55 8.32 -21.86 -4.42
N LEU A 56 7.03 -21.70 -4.72
CA LEU A 56 6.16 -20.78 -4.00
C LEU A 56 6.02 -21.22 -2.54
N THR A 57 6.37 -20.35 -1.62
CA THR A 57 6.15 -20.56 -0.17
C THR A 57 4.97 -19.71 0.28
N VAL A 58 3.98 -20.34 0.87
CA VAL A 58 2.78 -19.70 1.38
C VAL A 58 2.78 -19.79 2.90
N TRP A 59 2.51 -18.66 3.55
CA TRP A 59 2.24 -18.57 4.98
C TRP A 59 0.77 -18.24 5.18
N VAL A 60 0.09 -19.03 5.99
CA VAL A 60 -1.31 -18.82 6.35
C VAL A 60 -1.38 -18.46 7.82
N LEU A 61 -2.01 -17.33 8.10
CA LEU A 61 -2.30 -16.89 9.45
C LEU A 61 -3.82 -16.92 9.66
N PRO A 62 -4.37 -18.03 10.18
CA PRO A 62 -5.80 -18.13 10.45
C PRO A 62 -6.18 -17.16 11.57
N ARG A 63 -7.27 -16.44 11.37
CA ARG A 63 -7.84 -15.55 12.36
C ARG A 63 -9.29 -15.95 12.60
N GLU A 64 -9.58 -16.37 13.82
CA GLU A 64 -10.92 -16.83 14.22
C GLU A 64 -11.79 -15.68 14.73
N ASP A 65 -11.14 -14.65 15.27
CA ASP A 65 -11.81 -13.49 15.85
C ASP A 65 -11.79 -12.31 14.90
N GLY A 66 -12.94 -11.72 14.64
CA GLY A 66 -13.05 -10.49 13.86
C GLY A 66 -13.98 -10.58 12.65
N PRO A 67 -14.06 -9.51 11.85
CA PRO A 67 -14.90 -9.51 10.64
C PRO A 67 -14.39 -10.53 9.62
N PRO A 68 -15.29 -11.14 8.83
CA PRO A 68 -14.93 -12.18 7.84
C PRO A 68 -14.20 -11.56 6.64
N LYS A 69 -12.96 -11.15 6.84
CA LYS A 69 -12.08 -10.58 5.81
C LYS A 69 -10.91 -11.51 5.52
N ILE A 70 -10.43 -11.43 4.28
CA ILE A 70 -9.21 -12.09 3.86
C ILE A 70 -8.22 -11.05 3.31
N HIS A 71 -6.94 -11.28 3.56
CA HIS A 71 -5.84 -10.50 3.04
C HIS A 71 -4.84 -11.43 2.37
N TYR A 72 -4.49 -11.13 1.13
CA TYR A 72 -3.43 -11.78 0.40
C TYR A 72 -2.27 -10.80 0.22
N VAL A 73 -1.07 -11.28 0.43
CA VAL A 73 0.17 -10.54 0.16
C VAL A 73 1.05 -11.44 -0.69
N LEU A 74 1.31 -11.01 -1.92
CA LEU A 74 2.24 -11.68 -2.81
C LEU A 74 3.50 -10.83 -2.92
N ALA A 75 4.64 -11.36 -2.49
CA ALA A 75 5.93 -10.70 -2.59
C ALA A 75 6.81 -11.42 -3.62
N VAL A 76 7.33 -10.68 -4.58
CA VAL A 76 8.21 -11.16 -5.64
C VAL A 76 9.54 -10.41 -5.55
N ARG A 77 10.64 -11.14 -5.62
CA ARG A 77 11.99 -10.54 -5.65
C ARG A 77 12.22 -9.84 -6.99
N GLY A 78 12.91 -8.70 -6.97
CA GLY A 78 13.22 -7.95 -8.18
C GLY A 78 12.70 -6.51 -8.11
N GLY A 79 13.07 -5.78 -7.03
CA GLY A 79 12.71 -4.38 -6.82
C GLY A 79 13.72 -3.40 -7.42
N LEU A 80 13.70 -2.17 -6.93
CA LEU A 80 14.49 -1.04 -7.43
C LEU A 80 16.00 -1.30 -7.51
N ALA A 81 16.55 -2.16 -6.62
CA ALA A 81 17.97 -2.52 -6.65
C ALA A 81 18.35 -3.32 -7.90
N MET A 82 17.38 -3.92 -8.59
CA MET A 82 17.59 -4.69 -9.82
C MET A 82 17.26 -3.90 -11.09
N ASP A 83 16.85 -2.64 -10.97
CA ASP A 83 16.61 -1.79 -12.13
C ASP A 83 17.90 -1.61 -12.93
N PRO A 84 17.85 -1.71 -14.28
CA PRO A 84 19.00 -1.41 -15.10
C PRO A 84 19.46 0.04 -14.89
N ALA A 85 20.78 0.26 -14.86
CA ALA A 85 21.34 1.61 -14.63
C ALA A 85 20.81 2.68 -15.61
N MET A 86 20.42 2.27 -16.82
CA MET A 86 19.85 3.15 -17.84
C MET A 86 18.34 3.33 -17.72
N GLN A 87 17.66 2.64 -16.80
CA GLN A 87 16.23 2.66 -16.62
C GLN A 87 15.84 2.67 -15.12
N PRO A 88 16.32 3.65 -14.35
CA PRO A 88 15.96 3.76 -12.94
C PRO A 88 14.46 4.01 -12.81
N GLY A 89 13.80 3.32 -11.87
CA GLY A 89 12.36 3.40 -11.65
C GLY A 89 11.51 2.43 -12.47
N LEU A 90 12.15 1.52 -13.23
CA LEU A 90 11.43 0.51 -14.02
C LEU A 90 10.54 -0.36 -13.14
N SER A 91 11.04 -0.83 -11.99
CA SER A 91 10.26 -1.62 -11.03
C SER A 91 9.06 -0.85 -10.48
N SER A 92 9.19 0.45 -10.22
CA SER A 92 8.07 1.29 -9.76
C SER A 92 7.01 1.46 -10.85
N LEU A 93 7.45 1.70 -12.09
CA LEU A 93 6.54 1.78 -13.23
C LEU A 93 5.82 0.45 -13.44
N PHE A 94 6.55 -0.66 -13.43
CA PHE A 94 5.98 -2.00 -13.56
C PHE A 94 4.93 -2.26 -12.49
N ALA A 95 5.26 -2.01 -11.21
CA ALA A 95 4.31 -2.19 -10.11
C ALA A 95 3.03 -1.34 -10.31
N SER A 96 3.15 -0.09 -10.78
CA SER A 96 1.99 0.76 -11.03
C SER A 96 1.11 0.25 -12.16
N LEU A 97 1.70 -0.36 -13.18
CA LEU A 97 0.99 -0.87 -14.35
C LEU A 97 0.27 -2.21 -14.12
N LEU A 98 0.64 -2.97 -13.10
CA LEU A 98 0.01 -4.26 -12.81
C LEU A 98 -1.52 -4.19 -12.63
N LYS A 99 -2.04 -3.05 -12.18
CA LYS A 99 -3.49 -2.83 -11.99
C LYS A 99 -4.20 -2.24 -13.20
N GLU A 100 -3.45 -1.82 -14.21
CA GLU A 100 -4.01 -1.11 -15.38
C GLU A 100 -4.62 -2.05 -16.41
N GLY A 101 -4.40 -3.37 -16.27
CA GLY A 101 -5.04 -4.37 -17.11
C GLY A 101 -4.36 -5.72 -17.06
N THR A 102 -5.11 -6.74 -17.46
CA THR A 102 -4.66 -8.10 -17.71
C THR A 102 -5.03 -8.52 -19.12
N ALA A 103 -4.68 -9.71 -19.53
CA ALA A 103 -5.12 -10.24 -20.83
C ALA A 103 -6.66 -10.35 -20.97
N SER A 104 -7.38 -10.43 -19.85
CA SER A 104 -8.83 -10.67 -19.81
C SER A 104 -9.66 -9.50 -19.23
N ARG A 105 -9.01 -8.52 -18.58
CA ARG A 105 -9.68 -7.40 -17.89
C ARG A 105 -8.93 -6.11 -18.13
N ASP A 106 -9.66 -5.03 -18.37
CA ASP A 106 -9.13 -3.67 -18.32
C ASP A 106 -9.12 -3.12 -16.89
N ALA A 107 -8.50 -1.97 -16.68
CA ALA A 107 -8.39 -1.31 -15.38
C ALA A 107 -9.75 -1.07 -14.71
N LEU A 108 -10.74 -0.64 -15.49
CA LEU A 108 -12.08 -0.37 -14.99
C LEU A 108 -12.73 -1.65 -14.47
N ARG A 109 -12.61 -2.73 -15.22
CA ARG A 109 -13.15 -4.04 -14.83
C ARG A 109 -12.47 -4.59 -13.58
N ILE A 110 -11.14 -4.46 -13.47
CA ILE A 110 -10.39 -4.82 -12.27
C ILE A 110 -10.91 -4.04 -11.07
N ALA A 111 -11.05 -2.72 -11.17
CA ALA A 111 -11.56 -1.88 -10.09
C ALA A 111 -12.98 -2.26 -9.67
N GLN A 112 -13.89 -2.52 -10.63
CA GLN A 112 -15.27 -2.95 -10.35
C GLN A 112 -15.31 -4.31 -9.65
N ASP A 113 -14.51 -5.26 -10.12
CA ASP A 113 -14.44 -6.60 -9.54
C ASP A 113 -13.95 -6.52 -8.08
N VAL A 114 -12.87 -5.78 -7.82
CA VAL A 114 -12.32 -5.56 -6.46
C VAL A 114 -13.35 -4.92 -5.54
N GLN A 115 -14.05 -3.87 -6.00
CA GLN A 115 -15.12 -3.24 -5.23
C GLN A 115 -16.27 -4.21 -4.94
N SER A 116 -16.67 -5.02 -5.93
CA SER A 116 -17.73 -6.03 -5.75
C SER A 116 -17.35 -7.12 -4.75
N TYR A 117 -16.04 -7.37 -4.57
CA TYR A 117 -15.53 -8.32 -3.57
C TYR A 117 -15.41 -7.70 -2.17
N GLY A 118 -15.76 -6.42 -2.03
CA GLY A 118 -15.70 -5.67 -0.77
C GLY A 118 -14.28 -5.42 -0.31
N GLY A 119 -13.37 -5.14 -1.24
CA GLY A 119 -11.96 -5.10 -0.97
C GLY A 119 -11.16 -4.02 -1.69
N ASP A 120 -9.87 -4.23 -1.70
CA ASP A 120 -8.87 -3.36 -2.30
C ASP A 120 -7.74 -4.19 -2.94
N LEU A 121 -7.12 -3.64 -3.99
CA LEU A 121 -5.96 -4.19 -4.67
C LEU A 121 -4.89 -3.12 -4.83
N GLN A 122 -3.70 -3.37 -4.29
CA GLN A 122 -2.57 -2.46 -4.36
C GLN A 122 -1.32 -3.19 -4.82
N SER A 123 -0.42 -2.45 -5.46
CA SER A 123 0.91 -2.92 -5.86
C SER A 123 1.94 -1.86 -5.54
N GLU A 124 3.08 -2.29 -5.04
CA GLU A 124 4.16 -1.41 -4.59
C GLU A 124 5.52 -2.04 -4.94
N ALA A 125 6.45 -1.21 -5.39
CA ALA A 125 7.86 -1.59 -5.55
C ALA A 125 8.68 -1.05 -4.38
N SER A 126 9.46 -1.94 -3.77
CA SER A 126 10.47 -1.61 -2.77
C SER A 126 11.87 -1.80 -3.34
N VAL A 127 12.89 -1.57 -2.53
CA VAL A 127 14.29 -1.81 -2.94
C VAL A 127 14.51 -3.27 -3.34
N ASP A 128 13.94 -4.22 -2.59
CA ASP A 128 14.24 -5.65 -2.70
C ASP A 128 13.19 -6.44 -3.50
N GLY A 129 12.01 -5.87 -3.75
CA GLY A 129 10.93 -6.61 -4.37
C GLY A 129 9.70 -5.80 -4.73
N ILE A 130 8.78 -6.47 -5.40
CA ILE A 130 7.44 -5.95 -5.70
C ILE A 130 6.44 -6.73 -4.86
N THR A 131 5.53 -6.00 -4.23
CA THR A 131 4.49 -6.57 -3.38
C THR A 131 3.11 -6.20 -3.89
N LEU A 132 2.26 -7.20 -4.05
CA LEU A 132 0.84 -7.03 -4.35
C LEU A 132 0.03 -7.35 -3.10
N TYR A 133 -0.91 -6.48 -2.78
CA TYR A 133 -1.85 -6.63 -1.68
C TYR A 133 -3.25 -6.75 -2.23
N ALA A 134 -3.96 -7.79 -1.86
CA ALA A 134 -5.38 -7.92 -2.16
C ALA A 134 -6.15 -8.21 -0.88
N SER A 135 -7.21 -7.46 -0.64
CA SER A 135 -8.08 -7.67 0.51
C SER A 135 -9.54 -7.73 0.08
N GLY A 136 -10.39 -8.33 0.90
CA GLY A 136 -11.82 -8.37 0.65
C GLY A 136 -12.58 -9.25 1.64
N LEU A 137 -13.85 -9.49 1.34
CA LEU A 137 -14.67 -10.38 2.15
C LEU A 137 -14.21 -11.84 1.99
N ALA A 138 -14.17 -12.59 3.06
CA ALA A 138 -13.77 -14.01 3.05
C ALA A 138 -14.62 -14.87 2.11
N SER A 139 -15.90 -14.53 1.92
CA SER A 139 -16.80 -15.19 0.96
C SER A 139 -16.32 -15.06 -0.50
N ASN A 140 -15.50 -14.07 -0.81
CA ASN A 140 -14.94 -13.82 -2.14
C ASN A 140 -13.45 -14.23 -2.25
N ALA A 141 -12.93 -15.01 -1.30
CA ALA A 141 -11.53 -15.42 -1.24
C ALA A 141 -11.01 -16.03 -2.55
N THR A 142 -11.77 -16.98 -3.14
CA THR A 142 -11.39 -17.63 -4.40
C THR A 142 -11.35 -16.64 -5.57
N LYS A 143 -12.28 -15.69 -5.63
CA LYS A 143 -12.31 -14.68 -6.70
C LYS A 143 -11.11 -13.72 -6.57
N LEU A 144 -10.78 -13.33 -5.34
CA LEU A 144 -9.64 -12.46 -5.06
C LEU A 144 -8.31 -13.12 -5.41
N ILE A 145 -8.10 -14.37 -5.03
CA ILE A 145 -6.85 -15.07 -5.37
C ILE A 145 -6.73 -15.31 -6.87
N THR A 146 -7.83 -15.58 -7.57
CA THR A 146 -7.84 -15.69 -9.03
C THR A 146 -7.47 -14.35 -9.67
N LEU A 147 -8.07 -13.24 -9.23
CA LEU A 147 -7.73 -11.91 -9.73
C LEU A 147 -6.25 -11.58 -9.45
N LEU A 148 -5.77 -11.85 -8.23
CA LEU A 148 -4.37 -11.62 -7.87
C LEU A 148 -3.42 -12.42 -8.77
N SER A 149 -3.76 -13.66 -9.11
CA SER A 149 -2.95 -14.49 -10.00
C SER A 149 -3.00 -14.06 -11.47
N GLU A 150 -4.01 -13.32 -11.91
CA GLU A 150 -4.09 -12.78 -13.27
C GLU A 150 -3.30 -11.47 -13.39
N VAL A 151 -3.21 -10.71 -12.30
CA VAL A 151 -2.49 -9.45 -12.23
C VAL A 151 -0.97 -9.67 -12.05
N ALA A 152 -0.57 -10.77 -11.37
CA ALA A 152 0.83 -11.09 -11.09
C ALA A 152 1.54 -11.74 -12.27
#